data_65373906fd320240c04d12738b1dabde
#
_entry.id   65373906fd320240c04d12738b1dabde
#
_cell.length_a   1.000
_cell.length_b   1.000
_cell.length_c   1.000
_cell.angle_alpha   90.00
_cell.angle_beta   90.00
_cell.angle_gamma   90.00
#
_symmetry.space_group_name_H-M   'P 1'
#
loop_
_entity.id
_entity.type
_entity.pdbx_description
1 polymer ?
#
loop_
_entity_poly.entity_id
_entity_poly.type
_entity_poly.pdbx_seq_one_letter_code
_entity_poly.pdbx_strand_id
1 'polypeptide(L)'
;MRCGFGFIGKGHDQFLSYVNKYLGYNRFSEAVALAALDSDDHYRHVADDMEWGRQLYKKELGHLSGFKVYKSVANFILIKYPIEIKEKLQQALAAESYKIKFMTDKGLESCLRITLGRKEQTQTVVDTIKEVLGISK
;
A
#
# COMPACT_ATOMS: atom_id res chain seq x y z
N MET A 1 -7.70 -10.06 9.36
CA MET A 1 -7.69 -11.52 9.18
C MET A 1 -6.46 -11.96 8.40
N ARG A 2 -5.93 -13.14 8.68
CA ARG A 2 -4.81 -13.74 7.92
C ARG A 2 -5.34 -15.02 7.27
N CYS A 3 -6.09 -14.87 6.20
CA CYS A 3 -6.65 -15.94 5.40
C CYS A 3 -5.93 -15.98 4.05
N GLY A 4 -5.67 -17.17 3.55
CA GLY A 4 -5.13 -17.40 2.23
C GLY A 4 -5.62 -18.74 1.72
N PHE A 5 -5.63 -18.90 0.42
CA PHE A 5 -5.95 -20.15 -0.25
C PHE A 5 -4.93 -20.45 -1.34
N GLY A 6 -4.85 -21.69 -1.74
CA GLY A 6 -3.97 -22.12 -2.82
C GLY A 6 -4.62 -23.25 -3.60
N PHE A 7 -4.23 -23.38 -4.85
CA PHE A 7 -4.62 -24.51 -5.71
C PHE A 7 -3.45 -25.49 -5.80
N ILE A 8 -3.75 -26.77 -5.65
CA ILE A 8 -2.78 -27.85 -5.73
C ILE A 8 -3.00 -28.60 -7.03
N GLY A 9 -1.97 -28.73 -7.83
CA GLY A 9 -2.01 -29.51 -9.08
C GLY A 9 -2.06 -31.01 -8.81
N LYS A 10 -2.48 -31.79 -9.80
CA LYS A 10 -2.52 -33.27 -9.75
C LYS A 10 -1.14 -33.81 -9.37
N GLY A 11 -1.12 -34.80 -8.47
CA GLY A 11 0.09 -35.47 -7.99
C GLY A 11 0.80 -34.78 -6.82
N HIS A 12 0.21 -33.74 -6.26
CA HIS A 12 0.78 -33.00 -5.12
C HIS A 12 -0.08 -33.10 -3.85
N ASP A 13 -0.99 -34.08 -3.77
CA ASP A 13 -1.96 -34.27 -2.67
C ASP A 13 -1.29 -34.39 -1.29
N GLN A 14 -0.02 -34.79 -1.26
CA GLN A 14 0.79 -34.84 -0.04
C GLN A 14 0.87 -33.47 0.69
N PHE A 15 0.73 -32.36 -0.02
CA PHE A 15 0.74 -31.03 0.59
C PHE A 15 -0.53 -30.70 1.36
N LEU A 16 -1.63 -31.44 1.14
CA LEU A 16 -2.88 -31.26 1.89
C LEU A 16 -2.69 -31.57 3.39
N SER A 17 -1.75 -32.45 3.74
CA SER A 17 -1.42 -32.74 5.13
C SER A 17 -0.92 -31.54 5.91
N TYR A 18 -0.30 -30.55 5.26
CA TYR A 18 0.19 -29.33 5.88
C TYR A 18 -0.93 -28.30 6.15
N VAL A 19 -2.08 -28.44 5.50
CA VAL A 19 -3.23 -27.53 5.65
C VAL A 19 -4.10 -27.97 6.83
N ASN A 20 -4.13 -29.26 7.16
CA ASN A 20 -4.90 -29.81 8.27
C ASN A 20 -4.24 -29.46 9.61
N LYS A 21 -4.71 -28.39 10.22
CA LYS A 21 -4.31 -28.01 11.59
C LYS A 21 -5.26 -28.64 12.60
N TYR A 22 -4.74 -29.00 13.77
CA TYR A 22 -5.43 -29.67 14.87
C TYR A 22 -6.75 -29.01 15.32
N LEU A 23 -6.86 -27.68 15.19
CA LEU A 23 -8.03 -26.90 15.59
C LEU A 23 -8.93 -26.53 14.42
N GLY A 24 -8.64 -27.02 13.21
CA GLY A 24 -9.37 -26.65 12.01
C GLY A 24 -9.22 -25.18 11.60
N TYR A 25 -10.07 -24.77 10.69
CA TYR A 25 -10.13 -23.39 10.21
C TYR A 25 -11.14 -22.58 11.04
N ASN A 26 -10.83 -21.34 11.36
CA ASN A 26 -11.73 -20.49 12.12
C ASN A 26 -12.97 -20.16 11.27
N ARG A 27 -14.15 -20.64 11.67
CA ARG A 27 -15.40 -20.48 10.92
C ARG A 27 -15.82 -19.04 10.70
N PHE A 28 -15.52 -18.15 11.63
CA PHE A 28 -15.76 -16.71 11.44
C PHE A 28 -14.87 -16.17 10.33
N SER A 29 -13.58 -16.51 10.33
CA SER A 29 -12.65 -16.10 9.27
C SER A 29 -13.05 -16.67 7.91
N GLU A 30 -13.57 -17.91 7.87
CA GLU A 30 -14.10 -18.53 6.67
C GLU A 30 -15.32 -17.77 6.13
N ALA A 31 -16.31 -17.52 6.96
CA ALA A 31 -17.53 -16.80 6.56
C ALA A 31 -17.20 -15.40 6.01
N VAL A 32 -16.29 -14.68 6.66
CA VAL A 32 -15.86 -13.37 6.16
C VAL A 32 -15.05 -13.48 4.87
N ALA A 33 -14.22 -14.52 4.69
CA ALA A 33 -13.48 -14.74 3.45
C ALA A 33 -14.43 -15.06 2.28
N LEU A 34 -15.45 -15.89 2.51
CA LEU A 34 -16.48 -16.19 1.50
C LEU A 34 -17.26 -14.91 1.12
N ALA A 35 -17.73 -14.15 2.12
CA ALA A 35 -18.40 -12.88 1.86
C ALA A 35 -17.51 -11.89 1.09
N ALA A 36 -16.21 -11.88 1.34
CA ALA A 36 -15.25 -11.08 0.59
C ALA A 36 -15.15 -11.53 -0.86
N LEU A 37 -15.13 -12.84 -1.15
CA LEU A 37 -15.10 -13.36 -2.51
C LEU A 37 -16.36 -13.01 -3.31
N ASP A 38 -17.51 -12.85 -2.63
CA ASP A 38 -18.78 -12.46 -3.24
C ASP A 38 -18.97 -10.93 -3.35
N SER A 39 -17.94 -10.15 -3.02
CA SER A 39 -18.01 -8.68 -2.97
C SER A 39 -17.30 -8.00 -4.16
N ASP A 40 -17.52 -8.47 -5.38
CA ASP A 40 -16.84 -7.99 -6.59
C ASP A 40 -16.89 -6.47 -6.77
N ASP A 41 -18.05 -5.85 -6.56
CA ASP A 41 -18.24 -4.42 -6.74
C ASP A 41 -17.41 -3.61 -5.73
N HIS A 42 -17.31 -4.09 -4.48
CA HIS A 42 -16.44 -3.48 -3.48
C HIS A 42 -14.98 -3.51 -3.93
N TYR A 43 -14.50 -4.66 -4.42
CA TYR A 43 -13.11 -4.78 -4.86
C TYR A 43 -12.80 -3.99 -6.12
N ARG A 44 -13.76 -3.83 -7.04
CA ARG A 44 -13.61 -2.93 -8.19
C ARG A 44 -13.43 -1.49 -7.74
N HIS A 45 -14.27 -0.98 -6.85
CA HIS A 45 -14.13 0.37 -6.30
C HIS A 45 -12.78 0.59 -5.59
N VAL A 46 -12.35 -0.39 -4.78
CA VAL A 46 -11.03 -0.34 -4.12
C VAL A 46 -9.90 -0.31 -5.14
N ALA A 47 -9.98 -1.11 -6.20
CA ALA A 47 -8.98 -1.12 -7.28
C ALA A 47 -8.92 0.21 -8.02
N ASP A 48 -10.07 0.82 -8.31
CA ASP A 48 -10.19 2.12 -8.98
C ASP A 48 -9.59 3.24 -8.11
N ASP A 49 -9.87 3.25 -6.81
CA ASP A 49 -9.28 4.20 -5.87
C ASP A 49 -7.76 4.06 -5.77
N MET A 50 -7.27 2.82 -5.75
CA MET A 50 -5.82 2.56 -5.73
C MET A 50 -5.15 3.01 -7.03
N GLU A 51 -5.78 2.77 -8.19
CA GLU A 51 -5.23 3.22 -9.48
C GLU A 51 -5.24 4.74 -9.57
N TRP A 52 -6.31 5.39 -9.15
CA TRP A 52 -6.37 6.85 -9.06
C TRP A 52 -5.24 7.40 -8.17
N GLY A 53 -5.00 6.77 -7.01
CA GLY A 53 -3.91 7.17 -6.12
C GLY A 53 -2.53 7.02 -6.76
N ARG A 54 -2.26 5.93 -7.49
CA ARG A 54 -1.00 5.75 -8.23
C ARG A 54 -0.79 6.84 -9.27
N GLN A 55 -1.84 7.16 -10.01
CA GLN A 55 -1.78 8.22 -11.04
C GLN A 55 -1.55 9.58 -10.41
N LEU A 56 -2.20 9.88 -9.28
CA LEU A 56 -2.00 11.15 -8.56
C LEU A 56 -0.55 11.29 -8.10
N TYR A 57 0.02 10.30 -7.40
CA TYR A 57 1.42 10.34 -6.97
C TYR A 57 2.37 10.52 -8.15
N LYS A 58 2.14 9.79 -9.24
CA LYS A 58 2.97 9.91 -10.45
C LYS A 58 2.88 11.29 -11.08
N LYS A 59 1.67 11.84 -11.19
CA LYS A 59 1.41 13.16 -11.77
C LYS A 59 2.04 14.28 -10.93
N GLU A 60 1.77 14.26 -9.62
CA GLU A 60 2.10 15.37 -8.72
C GLU A 60 3.55 15.34 -8.23
N LEU A 61 4.14 14.17 -8.09
CA LEU A 61 5.49 14.03 -7.54
C LEU A 61 6.52 13.53 -8.55
N GLY A 62 6.08 12.84 -9.61
CA GLY A 62 6.99 12.17 -10.54
C GLY A 62 7.88 13.08 -11.38
N HIS A 63 7.53 14.36 -11.49
CA HIS A 63 8.31 15.38 -12.22
C HIS A 63 9.18 16.26 -11.31
N LEU A 64 9.04 16.12 -9.98
CA LEU A 64 9.77 16.95 -9.02
C LEU A 64 11.23 16.48 -8.92
N SER A 65 12.14 17.46 -8.82
CA SER A 65 13.58 17.19 -8.70
C SER A 65 13.87 16.30 -7.47
N GLY A 66 14.65 15.24 -7.66
CA GLY A 66 15.01 14.30 -6.61
C GLY A 66 13.92 13.27 -6.25
N PHE A 67 12.71 13.40 -6.81
CA PHE A 67 11.65 12.42 -6.63
C PHE A 67 11.65 11.37 -7.75
N LYS A 68 11.30 10.13 -7.38
CA LYS A 68 10.99 9.08 -8.34
C LYS A 68 9.87 8.21 -7.80
N VAL A 69 8.77 8.19 -8.50
CA VAL A 69 7.62 7.33 -8.18
C VAL A 69 7.78 6.02 -8.93
N TYR A 70 7.94 4.92 -8.20
CA TYR A 70 8.13 3.61 -8.80
C TYR A 70 6.78 3.00 -9.23
N LYS A 71 6.78 2.27 -10.35
CA LYS A 71 5.60 1.53 -10.80
C LYS A 71 5.21 0.49 -9.76
N SER A 72 3.93 0.42 -9.44
CA SER A 72 3.38 -0.56 -8.48
C SER A 72 2.07 -1.14 -9.01
N VAL A 73 1.83 -2.40 -8.69
CA VAL A 73 0.55 -3.09 -8.86
C VAL A 73 0.00 -3.58 -7.50
N ALA A 74 0.73 -3.27 -6.42
CA ALA A 74 0.36 -3.61 -5.05
C ALA A 74 -0.55 -2.54 -4.44
N ASN A 75 -1.02 -2.78 -3.22
CA ASN A 75 -1.77 -1.81 -2.41
C ASN A 75 -0.90 -0.72 -1.77
N PHE A 76 0.33 -0.57 -2.20
CA PHE A 76 1.26 0.48 -1.76
C PHE A 76 2.07 0.98 -2.94
N ILE A 77 2.67 2.16 -2.76
CA ILE A 77 3.60 2.76 -3.71
C ILE A 77 4.93 3.05 -3.00
N LEU A 78 6.02 2.89 -3.73
CA LEU A 78 7.36 3.27 -3.30
C LEU A 78 7.74 4.57 -4.00
N ILE A 79 8.22 5.55 -3.23
CA ILE A 79 8.62 6.85 -3.73
C ILE A 79 10.01 7.16 -3.19
N LYS A 80 10.97 7.41 -4.09
CA LYS A 80 12.24 8.00 -3.74
C LYS A 80 12.06 9.51 -3.56
N TYR A 81 12.74 10.08 -2.58
CA TYR A 81 12.69 11.51 -2.24
C TYR A 81 14.09 12.03 -1.88
N PRO A 82 14.35 13.35 -1.94
CA PRO A 82 15.61 13.94 -1.47
C PRO A 82 15.79 13.67 0.02
N ILE A 83 16.90 13.04 0.42
CA ILE A 83 17.11 12.58 1.80
C ILE A 83 17.16 13.74 2.80
N GLU A 84 17.53 14.93 2.34
CA GLU A 84 17.69 16.17 3.14
C GLU A 84 16.36 16.63 3.74
N ILE A 85 15.23 16.30 3.12
CA ILE A 85 13.91 16.69 3.62
C ILE A 85 13.28 15.64 4.55
N LYS A 86 13.98 14.54 4.85
CA LYS A 86 13.44 13.39 5.58
C LYS A 86 12.75 13.79 6.89
N GLU A 87 13.45 14.53 7.74
CA GLU A 87 12.92 14.90 9.06
C GLU A 87 11.70 15.82 8.96
N LYS A 88 11.76 16.81 8.08
CA LYS A 88 10.62 17.71 7.84
C LYS A 88 9.41 16.95 7.32
N LEU A 89 9.65 16.01 6.40
CA LEU A 89 8.59 15.19 5.81
C LEU A 89 7.96 14.24 6.84
N GLN A 90 8.79 13.63 7.71
CA GLN A 90 8.29 12.79 8.78
C GLN A 90 7.42 13.57 9.77
N GLN A 91 7.86 14.75 10.17
CA GLN A 91 7.13 15.63 11.10
C GLN A 91 5.81 16.10 10.51
N ALA A 92 5.82 16.58 9.27
CA ALA A 92 4.62 17.06 8.59
C ALA A 92 3.58 15.96 8.41
N LEU A 93 3.99 14.77 7.93
CA LEU A 93 3.07 13.65 7.77
C LEU A 93 2.54 13.11 9.10
N ALA A 94 3.35 13.13 10.17
CA ALA A 94 2.91 12.75 11.50
C ALA A 94 1.91 13.75 12.10
N ALA A 95 2.08 15.05 11.84
CA ALA A 95 1.14 16.09 12.24
C ALA A 95 -0.25 15.87 11.62
N GLU A 96 -0.31 15.40 10.38
CA GLU A 96 -1.53 14.99 9.70
C GLU A 96 -2.04 13.58 10.11
N SER A 97 -1.44 13.00 11.16
CA SER A 97 -1.79 11.66 11.67
C SER A 97 -1.50 10.51 10.68
N TYR A 98 -0.64 10.70 9.70
CA TYR A 98 -0.23 9.64 8.77
C TYR A 98 1.02 8.92 9.25
N LYS A 99 0.91 7.59 9.41
CA LYS A 99 2.04 6.71 9.72
C LYS A 99 2.58 6.09 8.42
N ILE A 100 3.55 6.75 7.82
CA ILE A 100 4.21 6.29 6.59
C ILE A 100 5.53 5.59 6.91
N LYS A 101 5.85 4.52 6.18
CA LYS A 101 7.10 3.79 6.38
C LYS A 101 8.23 4.43 5.58
N PHE A 102 9.15 5.09 6.27
CA PHE A 102 10.45 5.47 5.72
C PHE A 102 11.35 4.24 5.75
N MET A 103 11.89 3.90 4.59
CA MET A 103 12.69 2.68 4.44
C MET A 103 14.07 2.86 5.08
N THR A 104 14.58 1.75 5.66
CA THR A 104 15.90 1.70 6.30
C THR A 104 16.80 0.63 5.68
N ASP A 105 16.26 -0.12 4.73
CA ASP A 105 16.99 -1.18 4.04
C ASP A 105 18.05 -0.59 3.12
N LYS A 106 19.19 -1.28 3.01
CA LYS A 106 20.32 -0.85 2.18
C LYS A 106 19.89 -0.58 0.73
N GLY A 107 20.15 0.64 0.26
CA GLY A 107 19.78 1.12 -1.07
C GLY A 107 18.36 1.70 -1.16
N LEU A 108 17.58 1.70 -0.08
CA LEU A 108 16.24 2.28 0.00
C LEU A 108 16.12 3.40 1.04
N GLU A 109 17.22 3.88 1.60
CA GLU A 109 17.26 4.84 2.71
C GLU A 109 16.58 6.17 2.38
N SER A 110 16.58 6.52 1.08
CA SER A 110 15.89 7.70 0.54
C SER A 110 14.52 7.34 -0.08
N CYS A 111 13.91 6.25 0.37
CA CYS A 111 12.58 5.84 -0.10
C CYS A 111 11.58 5.83 1.04
N LEU A 112 10.34 6.12 0.70
CA LEU A 112 9.18 5.94 1.57
C LEU A 112 8.17 5.01 0.89
N ARG A 113 7.48 4.21 1.70
CA ARG A 113 6.42 3.30 1.26
C ARG A 113 5.10 3.79 1.81
N ILE A 114 4.19 4.14 0.91
CA ILE A 114 2.86 4.64 1.24
C ILE A 114 1.84 3.59 0.87
N THR A 115 1.00 3.17 1.82
CA THR A 115 -0.20 2.37 1.52
C THR A 115 -1.21 3.25 0.80
N LEU A 116 -1.74 2.76 -0.31
CA LEU A 116 -2.77 3.48 -1.07
C LEU A 116 -4.07 3.46 -0.27
N GLY A 117 -4.57 4.62 0.07
CA GLY A 117 -5.79 4.85 0.82
C GLY A 117 -6.92 5.39 -0.07
N ARG A 118 -7.93 5.97 0.57
CA ARG A 118 -9.01 6.69 -0.11
C ARG A 118 -8.46 7.94 -0.81
N LYS A 119 -9.22 8.46 -1.76
CA LYS A 119 -8.82 9.64 -2.56
C LYS A 119 -8.44 10.84 -1.71
N GLU A 120 -9.25 11.15 -0.70
CA GLU A 120 -9.01 12.28 0.21
C GLU A 120 -7.69 12.12 0.98
N GLN A 121 -7.43 10.90 1.48
CA GLN A 121 -6.19 10.59 2.20
C GLN A 121 -4.97 10.72 1.29
N THR A 122 -5.08 10.19 0.06
CA THR A 122 -4.00 10.29 -0.93
C THR A 122 -3.72 11.73 -1.30
N GLN A 123 -4.77 12.56 -1.49
CA GLN A 123 -4.62 13.98 -1.78
C GLN A 123 -3.93 14.71 -0.64
N THR A 124 -4.36 14.49 0.61
CA THR A 124 -3.73 15.11 1.80
C THR A 124 -2.24 14.79 1.87
N VAL A 125 -1.85 13.53 1.65
CA VAL A 125 -0.43 13.14 1.67
C VAL A 125 0.36 13.86 0.57
N VAL A 126 -0.18 13.97 -0.64
CA VAL A 126 0.46 14.70 -1.74
C VAL A 126 0.61 16.18 -1.39
N ASP A 127 -0.44 16.81 -0.87
CA ASP A 127 -0.44 18.21 -0.50
C ASP A 127 0.59 18.48 0.61
N THR A 128 0.65 17.65 1.64
CA THR A 128 1.64 17.73 2.71
C THR A 128 3.08 17.64 2.17
N ILE A 129 3.33 16.72 1.22
CA ILE A 129 4.65 16.61 0.59
C ILE A 129 4.99 17.90 -0.17
N LYS A 130 4.04 18.47 -0.91
CA LYS A 130 4.23 19.73 -1.66
C LYS A 130 4.46 20.92 -0.74
N GLU A 131 3.76 21.00 0.38
CA GLU A 131 3.97 22.04 1.40
C GLU A 131 5.38 21.99 2.00
N VAL A 132 5.89 20.79 2.30
CA VAL A 132 7.29 20.62 2.79
C VAL A 132 8.31 21.13 1.77
N LEU A 133 7.98 21.05 0.48
CA LEU A 133 8.82 21.55 -0.62
C LEU A 133 8.63 23.04 -0.91
N GLY A 134 7.69 23.71 -0.24
CA GLY A 134 7.34 25.10 -0.53
C GLY A 134 6.61 25.30 -1.87
N ILE A 135 5.99 24.25 -2.39
CA ILE A 135 5.21 24.29 -3.63
C ILE A 135 3.76 24.59 -3.24
N SER A 136 3.29 25.78 -3.60
CA SER A 136 1.89 26.19 -3.37
C SER A 136 0.90 25.28 -4.12
N LYS A 137 -0.30 25.15 -3.54
CA LYS A 137 -1.45 24.45 -4.15
C LYS A 137 -1.85 25.08 -5.47
#